data_8ce274c74b361cc18413bdfb508cec6e
#
_entry.id   8ce274c74b361cc18413bdfb508cec6e
#
_cell.length_a   1.000
_cell.length_b   1.000
_cell.length_c   1.000
_cell.angle_alpha   90.00
_cell.angle_beta   90.00
_cell.angle_gamma   90.00
#
_symmetry.space_group_name_H-M   'P 1'
#
loop_
_entity.id
_entity.type
_entity.pdbx_description
1 polymer ?
#
loop_
_entity_poly.entity_id
_entity_poly.type
_entity_poly.pdbx_seq_one_letter_code
_entity_poly.pdbx_strand_id
1 'polypeptide(L)'
;PRSSWADYDARLISKGGGVFPRGVKGIAVSAEARRALGIESTAPQLTPQELMTAILKAPVDLLWNGGIGTYVKAASETNADVGDRANNSIRVNGRDLRCKVVGEGGNLGMSQLGRVEAALNGVLLNTDFIDNSAGVDTSDHEVNIKILLNGEVQKKKLTLPERNKLLASMTAEVADLVLNDNYRQNQAISLMERMSLSRLGSKQHFIRTLEAQ
;
A
#
# COMPACT_ATOMS: atom_id res chain seq x y z
N PRO A 1 -16.28 -9.77 -5.69
CA PRO A 1 -15.23 -10.28 -4.78
C PRO A 1 -14.58 -11.59 -5.27
N ARG A 2 -15.01 -12.16 -6.42
CA ARG A 2 -14.43 -13.39 -7.00
C ARG A 2 -13.80 -13.19 -8.38
N SER A 3 -13.77 -11.95 -8.89
CA SER A 3 -13.15 -11.64 -10.18
C SER A 3 -11.63 -11.52 -10.05
N SER A 4 -10.94 -11.86 -11.11
CA SER A 4 -9.50 -11.71 -11.28
C SER A 4 -9.20 -10.82 -12.50
N TRP A 5 -7.93 -10.49 -12.71
CA TRP A 5 -7.54 -9.79 -13.95
C TRP A 5 -7.88 -10.56 -15.22
N ALA A 6 -8.00 -11.90 -15.14
CA ALA A 6 -8.42 -12.72 -16.28
C ALA A 6 -9.89 -12.48 -16.72
N ASP A 7 -10.70 -11.93 -15.81
CA ASP A 7 -12.11 -11.61 -16.06
C ASP A 7 -12.31 -10.19 -16.63
N TYR A 8 -11.20 -9.44 -16.82
CA TYR A 8 -11.25 -8.09 -17.34
C TYR A 8 -11.72 -8.08 -18.80
N ASP A 9 -12.63 -7.18 -19.13
CA ASP A 9 -13.14 -7.05 -20.50
C ASP A 9 -12.03 -6.57 -21.46
N ALA A 10 -11.55 -7.46 -22.32
CA ALA A 10 -10.47 -7.16 -23.25
C ALA A 10 -10.77 -5.97 -24.18
N ARG A 11 -12.05 -5.65 -24.41
CA ARG A 11 -12.47 -4.49 -25.24
C ARG A 11 -12.18 -3.14 -24.56
N LEU A 12 -12.00 -3.13 -23.23
CA LEU A 12 -11.67 -1.93 -22.45
C LEU A 12 -10.16 -1.73 -22.32
N ILE A 13 -9.35 -2.68 -22.77
CA ILE A 13 -7.89 -2.58 -22.68
C ILE A 13 -7.39 -1.60 -23.75
N SER A 14 -6.60 -0.61 -23.31
CA SER A 14 -5.97 0.36 -24.22
C SER A 14 -5.06 -0.34 -25.25
N LYS A 15 -4.89 0.29 -26.41
CA LYS A 15 -4.00 -0.22 -27.45
C LYS A 15 -2.60 -0.51 -26.90
N GLY A 16 -2.12 -1.72 -27.13
CA GLY A 16 -0.81 -2.18 -26.66
C GLY A 16 -0.79 -2.74 -25.24
N GLY A 17 -1.90 -2.62 -24.49
CA GLY A 17 -2.08 -3.29 -23.20
C GLY A 17 -2.47 -4.76 -23.35
N GLY A 18 -2.54 -5.48 -22.22
CA GLY A 18 -2.95 -6.88 -22.20
C GLY A 18 -3.02 -7.45 -20.79
N VAL A 19 -3.66 -8.60 -20.68
CA VAL A 19 -3.65 -9.45 -19.48
C VAL A 19 -2.89 -10.73 -19.81
N PHE A 20 -1.90 -11.06 -19.03
CA PHE A 20 -1.00 -12.18 -19.29
C PHE A 20 -0.99 -13.15 -18.11
N PRO A 21 -1.06 -14.46 -18.35
CA PRO A 21 -0.92 -15.47 -17.30
C PRO A 21 0.48 -15.39 -16.66
N ARG A 22 0.55 -15.56 -15.35
CA ARG A 22 1.83 -15.54 -14.62
C ARG A 22 2.81 -16.66 -15.02
N GLY A 23 2.29 -17.76 -15.56
CA GLY A 23 3.08 -18.94 -15.94
C GLY A 23 3.68 -18.87 -17.34
N VAL A 24 3.49 -17.80 -18.11
CA VAL A 24 4.11 -17.69 -19.44
C VAL A 24 5.63 -17.49 -19.30
N LYS A 25 6.37 -18.01 -20.28
CA LYS A 25 7.84 -17.86 -20.29
C LYS A 25 8.30 -16.48 -20.73
N GLY A 26 7.50 -15.79 -21.55
CA GLY A 26 7.81 -14.46 -22.06
C GLY A 26 6.55 -13.73 -22.51
N ILE A 27 6.56 -12.43 -22.33
CA ILE A 27 5.49 -11.49 -22.70
C ILE A 27 6.05 -10.57 -23.77
N ALA A 28 5.44 -10.56 -24.96
CA ALA A 28 5.75 -9.59 -26.00
C ALA A 28 5.20 -8.22 -25.56
N VAL A 29 6.09 -7.32 -25.18
CA VAL A 29 5.72 -5.97 -24.71
C VAL A 29 5.62 -5.03 -25.90
N SER A 30 4.45 -4.44 -26.12
CA SER A 30 4.18 -3.49 -27.20
C SER A 30 5.02 -2.21 -27.09
N ALA A 31 5.16 -1.48 -28.19
CA ALA A 31 5.84 -0.18 -28.19
C ALA A 31 5.14 0.84 -27.27
N GLU A 32 3.82 0.79 -27.21
CA GLU A 32 3.00 1.63 -26.35
C GLU A 32 3.27 1.32 -24.87
N ALA A 33 3.26 0.04 -24.48
CA ALA A 33 3.55 -0.38 -23.10
C ALA A 33 4.99 -0.05 -22.70
N ARG A 34 5.97 -0.23 -23.60
CA ARG A 34 7.36 0.17 -23.37
C ARG A 34 7.49 1.65 -23.05
N ARG A 35 6.83 2.50 -23.83
CA ARG A 35 6.85 3.96 -23.59
C ARG A 35 6.18 4.32 -22.27
N ALA A 36 5.00 3.74 -21.99
CA ALA A 36 4.27 4.03 -20.74
C ALA A 36 5.05 3.61 -19.49
N LEU A 37 5.74 2.48 -19.54
CA LEU A 37 6.53 1.95 -18.43
C LEU A 37 7.98 2.46 -18.41
N GLY A 38 8.40 3.21 -19.43
CA GLY A 38 9.78 3.68 -19.58
C GLY A 38 10.79 2.54 -19.66
N ILE A 39 10.46 1.49 -20.44
CA ILE A 39 11.31 0.31 -20.65
C ILE A 39 12.29 0.60 -21.78
N GLU A 40 13.57 0.69 -21.45
CA GLU A 40 14.64 0.94 -22.41
C GLU A 40 15.14 -0.35 -23.10
N SER A 41 14.91 -1.50 -22.47
CA SER A 41 15.33 -2.80 -23.02
C SER A 41 14.74 -3.03 -24.42
N THR A 42 15.57 -3.47 -25.36
CA THR A 42 15.19 -3.84 -26.73
C THR A 42 14.81 -5.30 -26.88
N ALA A 43 14.88 -6.09 -25.79
CA ALA A 43 14.51 -7.50 -25.79
C ALA A 43 13.07 -7.68 -26.36
N PRO A 44 12.82 -8.62 -27.29
CA PRO A 44 11.51 -8.79 -27.92
C PRO A 44 10.43 -9.23 -26.93
N GLN A 45 10.83 -9.91 -25.87
CA GLN A 45 9.95 -10.39 -24.81
C GLN A 45 10.60 -10.14 -23.45
N LEU A 46 9.78 -9.95 -22.42
CA LEU A 46 10.18 -9.91 -21.02
C LEU A 46 9.52 -11.08 -20.29
N THR A 47 10.18 -11.64 -19.31
CA THR A 47 9.55 -12.53 -18.36
C THR A 47 8.50 -11.79 -17.53
N PRO A 48 7.51 -12.47 -16.93
CA PRO A 48 6.58 -11.82 -16.00
C PRO A 48 7.29 -11.06 -14.86
N GLN A 49 8.39 -11.58 -14.34
CA GLN A 49 9.18 -10.95 -13.28
C GLN A 49 9.83 -9.65 -13.76
N GLU A 50 10.47 -9.67 -14.93
CA GLU A 50 11.07 -8.47 -15.52
C GLU A 50 10.01 -7.40 -15.82
N LEU A 51 8.83 -7.80 -16.30
CA LEU A 51 7.72 -6.86 -16.53
C LEU A 51 7.21 -6.27 -15.22
N MET A 52 7.04 -7.08 -14.15
CA MET A 52 6.64 -6.58 -12.83
C MET A 52 7.67 -5.61 -12.25
N THR A 53 8.96 -5.92 -12.39
CA THR A 53 10.05 -5.01 -12.00
C THR A 53 10.00 -3.69 -12.80
N ALA A 54 9.71 -3.75 -14.10
CA ALA A 54 9.54 -2.55 -14.92
C ALA A 54 8.31 -1.72 -14.50
N ILE A 55 7.19 -2.37 -14.13
CA ILE A 55 6.01 -1.69 -13.58
C ILE A 55 6.34 -0.97 -12.28
N LEU A 56 7.04 -1.62 -11.35
CA LEU A 56 7.47 -0.98 -10.09
C LEU A 56 8.36 0.26 -10.32
N LYS A 57 9.15 0.27 -11.39
CA LYS A 57 10.04 1.38 -11.76
C LYS A 57 9.41 2.35 -12.79
N ALA A 58 8.13 2.21 -13.11
CA ALA A 58 7.50 3.03 -14.13
C ALA A 58 7.46 4.52 -13.75
N PRO A 59 7.70 5.46 -14.69
CA PRO A 59 7.63 6.90 -14.44
C PRO A 59 6.18 7.38 -14.44
N VAL A 60 5.44 7.02 -13.41
CA VAL A 60 4.02 7.32 -13.24
C VAL A 60 3.80 8.35 -12.12
N ASP A 61 2.62 8.95 -12.06
CA ASP A 61 2.29 9.87 -10.97
C ASP A 61 2.08 9.14 -9.65
N LEU A 62 1.42 7.99 -9.68
CA LEU A 62 1.11 7.18 -8.50
C LEU A 62 1.47 5.72 -8.73
N LEU A 63 2.25 5.17 -7.80
CA LEU A 63 2.42 3.73 -7.62
C LEU A 63 1.57 3.31 -6.43
N TRP A 64 0.50 2.55 -6.69
CA TRP A 64 -0.38 2.03 -5.66
C TRP A 64 -0.07 0.56 -5.36
N ASN A 65 0.33 0.28 -4.12
CA ASN A 65 0.51 -1.09 -3.63
C ASN A 65 -0.76 -1.56 -2.92
N GLY A 66 -1.59 -2.32 -3.60
CA GLY A 66 -2.90 -2.76 -3.10
C GLY A 66 -2.93 -4.16 -2.48
N GLY A 67 -1.77 -4.76 -2.16
CA GLY A 67 -1.72 -6.13 -1.67
C GLY A 67 -0.53 -6.44 -0.79
N ILE A 68 -0.48 -7.69 -0.31
CA ILE A 68 0.60 -8.20 0.53
C ILE A 68 1.88 -8.40 -0.26
N GLY A 69 3.01 -8.11 0.37
CA GLY A 69 4.36 -8.34 -0.12
C GLY A 69 5.23 -7.10 0.01
N THR A 70 6.53 -7.28 0.23
CA THR A 70 7.52 -6.21 0.31
C THR A 70 8.26 -6.08 -1.03
N TYR A 71 7.88 -5.11 -1.81
CA TYR A 71 8.34 -4.91 -3.19
C TYR A 71 9.47 -3.89 -3.31
N VAL A 72 9.68 -3.07 -2.29
CA VAL A 72 10.71 -2.04 -2.28
C VAL A 72 11.55 -2.14 -1.00
N LYS A 73 12.87 -2.08 -1.15
CA LYS A 73 13.83 -2.04 -0.05
C LYS A 73 14.85 -0.93 -0.26
N ALA A 74 15.67 -0.61 0.73
CA ALA A 74 16.82 0.22 0.49
C ALA A 74 17.93 -0.54 -0.26
N ALA A 75 18.78 0.18 -0.98
CA ALA A 75 19.94 -0.41 -1.65
C ALA A 75 20.94 -1.03 -0.64
N SER A 76 20.98 -0.51 0.58
CA SER A 76 21.80 -1.02 1.68
C SER A 76 21.29 -2.32 2.30
N GLU A 77 20.02 -2.67 2.08
CA GLU A 77 19.41 -3.90 2.59
C GLU A 77 19.61 -5.06 1.60
N THR A 78 19.74 -6.26 2.13
CA THR A 78 19.69 -7.50 1.35
C THR A 78 18.27 -8.04 1.29
N ASN A 79 18.00 -8.97 0.38
CA ASN A 79 16.73 -9.69 0.35
C ASN A 79 16.48 -10.54 1.62
N ALA A 80 17.54 -10.95 2.30
CA ALA A 80 17.46 -11.69 3.55
C ALA A 80 16.95 -10.79 4.69
N ASP A 81 17.42 -9.54 4.73
CA ASP A 81 16.99 -8.57 5.75
C ASP A 81 15.48 -8.26 5.63
N VAL A 82 14.96 -8.22 4.42
CA VAL A 82 13.52 -8.01 4.17
C VAL A 82 12.66 -9.20 4.60
N GLY A 83 13.18 -10.44 4.45
CA GLY A 83 12.50 -11.67 4.89
C GLY A 83 11.34 -12.15 4.01
N ASP A 84 10.93 -11.43 2.99
CA ASP A 84 9.88 -11.81 2.04
C ASP A 84 10.48 -12.50 0.80
N ARG A 85 10.70 -13.81 0.89
CA ARG A 85 11.34 -14.61 -0.17
C ARG A 85 10.52 -14.67 -1.46
N ALA A 86 9.20 -14.63 -1.37
CA ALA A 86 8.30 -14.78 -2.52
C ALA A 86 8.51 -13.68 -3.57
N ASN A 87 8.91 -12.48 -3.14
CA ASN A 87 9.05 -11.30 -3.98
C ASN A 87 10.51 -10.92 -4.28
N ASN A 88 11.49 -11.76 -3.92
CA ASN A 88 12.92 -11.47 -4.15
C ASN A 88 13.24 -11.17 -5.63
N SER A 89 12.59 -11.86 -6.57
CA SER A 89 12.87 -11.75 -8.00
C SER A 89 12.33 -10.47 -8.65
N ILE A 90 11.43 -9.77 -7.97
CA ILE A 90 10.79 -8.55 -8.50
C ILE A 90 11.09 -7.31 -7.67
N ARG A 91 11.66 -7.48 -6.46
CA ARG A 91 11.93 -6.38 -5.54
C ARG A 91 12.93 -5.40 -6.10
N VAL A 92 12.63 -4.11 -5.94
CA VAL A 92 13.45 -2.99 -6.39
C VAL A 92 14.00 -2.19 -5.20
N ASN A 93 14.94 -1.29 -5.43
CA ASN A 93 15.41 -0.37 -4.40
C ASN A 93 14.59 0.93 -4.42
N GLY A 94 14.48 1.60 -3.28
CA GLY A 94 13.76 2.87 -3.16
C GLY A 94 14.30 3.95 -4.11
N ARG A 95 15.61 4.00 -4.30
CA ARG A 95 16.25 4.92 -5.25
C ARG A 95 15.93 4.64 -6.73
N ASP A 96 15.43 3.46 -7.06
CA ASP A 96 15.09 3.08 -8.44
C ASP A 96 13.66 3.50 -8.82
N LEU A 97 12.87 3.97 -7.85
CA LEU A 97 11.51 4.43 -8.10
C LEU A 97 11.52 5.73 -8.89
N ARG A 98 10.67 5.79 -9.93
CA ARG A 98 10.50 6.97 -10.79
C ARG A 98 9.11 7.57 -10.72
N CYS A 99 8.24 7.02 -9.87
CA CYS A 99 6.93 7.59 -9.59
C CYS A 99 7.04 8.84 -8.72
N LYS A 100 6.02 9.71 -8.76
CA LYS A 100 5.96 10.91 -7.90
C LYS A 100 5.46 10.59 -6.50
N VAL A 101 4.49 9.68 -6.40
CA VAL A 101 3.82 9.31 -5.16
C VAL A 101 3.75 7.80 -5.03
N VAL A 102 3.96 7.29 -3.82
CA VAL A 102 3.64 5.90 -3.46
C VAL A 102 2.49 5.91 -2.46
N GLY A 103 1.48 5.08 -2.70
CA GLY A 103 0.41 4.78 -1.75
C GLY A 103 0.40 3.30 -1.39
N GLU A 104 0.32 2.98 -0.11
CA GLU A 104 0.35 1.61 0.40
C GLU A 104 -1.02 1.22 0.97
N GLY A 105 -1.87 0.60 0.14
CA GLY A 105 -3.17 0.04 0.55
C GLY A 105 -3.07 -1.34 1.20
N GLY A 106 -1.87 -1.81 1.47
CA GLY A 106 -1.54 -3.04 2.20
C GLY A 106 -0.44 -2.78 3.21
N ASN A 107 -0.05 -3.79 3.98
CA ASN A 107 1.02 -3.67 4.97
C ASN A 107 2.36 -4.13 4.38
N LEU A 108 3.44 -3.45 4.79
CA LEU A 108 4.82 -3.80 4.47
C LEU A 108 5.14 -3.86 2.97
N GLY A 109 4.55 -2.98 2.16
CA GLY A 109 4.87 -2.88 0.73
C GLY A 109 6.30 -2.41 0.48
N MET A 110 6.85 -1.66 1.43
CA MET A 110 8.23 -1.20 1.45
C MET A 110 8.88 -1.50 2.80
N SER A 111 10.19 -1.75 2.83
CA SER A 111 10.95 -1.70 4.08
C SER A 111 11.02 -0.25 4.60
N GLN A 112 11.25 -0.06 5.90
CA GLN A 112 11.35 1.29 6.45
C GLN A 112 12.53 2.08 5.85
N LEU A 113 13.67 1.43 5.67
CA LEU A 113 14.82 2.05 5.01
C LEU A 113 14.55 2.32 3.52
N GLY A 114 13.79 1.45 2.85
CA GLY A 114 13.34 1.67 1.47
C GLY A 114 12.46 2.91 1.32
N ARG A 115 11.56 3.18 2.30
CA ARG A 115 10.77 4.42 2.34
C ARG A 115 11.66 5.65 2.49
N VAL A 116 12.61 5.59 3.42
CA VAL A 116 13.57 6.70 3.62
C VAL A 116 14.36 6.95 2.34
N GLU A 117 14.88 5.90 1.69
CA GLU A 117 15.64 6.04 0.45
C GLU A 117 14.79 6.64 -0.68
N ALA A 118 13.54 6.19 -0.85
CA ALA A 118 12.61 6.74 -1.84
C ALA A 118 12.29 8.22 -1.55
N ALA A 119 12.03 8.58 -0.30
CA ALA A 119 11.76 9.96 0.10
C ALA A 119 12.97 10.88 -0.15
N LEU A 120 14.19 10.42 0.11
CA LEU A 120 15.41 11.17 -0.19
C LEU A 120 15.61 11.41 -1.70
N ASN A 121 15.03 10.55 -2.53
CA ASN A 121 14.99 10.72 -3.99
C ASN A 121 13.78 11.52 -4.49
N GLY A 122 13.01 12.13 -3.60
CA GLY A 122 11.91 13.04 -3.93
C GLY A 122 10.56 12.37 -4.13
N VAL A 123 10.41 11.08 -3.82
CA VAL A 123 9.11 10.39 -3.85
C VAL A 123 8.30 10.81 -2.63
N LEU A 124 7.06 11.22 -2.84
CA LEU A 124 6.12 11.54 -1.76
C LEU A 124 5.44 10.25 -1.28
N LEU A 125 5.52 9.97 0.00
CA LEU A 125 4.93 8.77 0.59
C LEU A 125 4.71 8.95 2.10
N ASN A 126 3.79 8.20 2.64
CA ASN A 126 3.65 7.97 4.07
C ASN A 126 4.14 6.55 4.42
N THR A 127 4.02 6.18 5.69
CA THR A 127 4.16 4.79 6.12
C THR A 127 2.88 4.01 5.80
N ASP A 128 3.01 2.70 5.64
CA ASP A 128 1.88 1.80 5.34
C ASP A 128 0.74 1.90 6.37
N PHE A 129 1.06 2.03 7.65
CA PHE A 129 0.03 2.15 8.69
C PHE A 129 -0.76 3.47 8.64
N ILE A 130 -0.29 4.48 7.92
CA ILE A 130 -1.06 5.70 7.63
C ILE A 130 -1.93 5.47 6.40
N ASP A 131 -1.35 5.03 5.29
CA ASP A 131 -2.07 4.85 4.03
C ASP A 131 -3.13 3.72 4.13
N ASN A 132 -2.87 2.68 4.93
CA ASN A 132 -3.78 1.56 5.18
C ASN A 132 -4.47 1.64 6.56
N SER A 133 -4.49 2.78 7.21
CA SER A 133 -5.09 2.92 8.55
C SER A 133 -6.57 2.54 8.55
N ALA A 134 -7.32 2.84 7.50
CA ALA A 134 -8.74 2.52 7.39
C ALA A 134 -9.03 1.00 7.50
N GLY A 135 -8.13 0.15 7.02
CA GLY A 135 -8.29 -1.30 7.13
C GLY A 135 -8.28 -1.79 8.57
N VAL A 136 -7.35 -1.29 9.37
CA VAL A 136 -7.22 -1.65 10.80
C VAL A 136 -8.30 -0.95 11.61
N ASP A 137 -8.54 0.33 11.39
CA ASP A 137 -9.51 1.14 12.13
C ASP A 137 -10.94 0.62 11.96
N THR A 138 -11.32 0.20 10.75
CA THR A 138 -12.59 -0.51 10.52
C THR A 138 -12.68 -1.77 11.38
N SER A 139 -11.61 -2.55 11.46
CA SER A 139 -11.54 -3.76 12.26
C SER A 139 -11.64 -3.45 13.75
N ASP A 140 -10.99 -2.39 14.22
CA ASP A 140 -11.03 -1.96 15.62
C ASP A 140 -12.46 -1.59 16.05
N HIS A 141 -13.17 -0.81 15.24
CA HIS A 141 -14.59 -0.49 15.49
C HIS A 141 -15.45 -1.74 15.43
N GLU A 142 -15.37 -2.52 14.36
CA GLU A 142 -16.24 -3.68 14.13
C GLU A 142 -16.05 -4.76 15.21
N VAL A 143 -14.82 -5.10 15.53
CA VAL A 143 -14.50 -6.15 16.50
C VAL A 143 -14.98 -5.77 17.90
N ASN A 144 -14.71 -4.54 18.34
CA ASN A 144 -15.12 -4.08 19.66
C ASN A 144 -16.65 -4.04 19.81
N ILE A 145 -17.37 -3.56 18.78
CA ILE A 145 -18.84 -3.60 18.76
C ILE A 145 -19.35 -5.03 18.81
N LYS A 146 -18.76 -5.95 18.04
CA LYS A 146 -19.13 -7.37 18.06
C LYS A 146 -18.88 -8.04 19.41
N ILE A 147 -17.78 -7.72 20.08
CA ILE A 147 -17.47 -8.24 21.42
C ILE A 147 -18.55 -7.79 22.39
N LEU A 148 -18.88 -6.49 22.42
CA LEU A 148 -19.91 -5.93 23.28
C LEU A 148 -21.27 -6.62 23.03
N LEU A 149 -21.73 -6.65 21.79
CA LEU A 149 -23.03 -7.20 21.42
C LEU A 149 -23.11 -8.72 21.64
N ASN A 150 -22.02 -9.46 21.44
CA ASN A 150 -21.97 -10.87 21.77
C ASN A 150 -22.15 -11.13 23.28
N GLY A 151 -21.61 -10.26 24.13
CA GLY A 151 -21.85 -10.31 25.57
C GLY A 151 -23.35 -10.17 25.92
N GLU A 152 -24.06 -9.30 25.23
CA GLU A 152 -25.52 -9.13 25.44
C GLU A 152 -26.34 -10.33 24.89
N VAL A 153 -25.89 -10.94 23.80
CA VAL A 153 -26.48 -12.20 23.28
C VAL A 153 -26.29 -13.33 24.29
N GLN A 154 -25.10 -13.48 24.88
CA GLN A 154 -24.85 -14.50 25.90
C GLN A 154 -25.72 -14.30 27.14
N LYS A 155 -25.99 -13.06 27.54
CA LYS A 155 -26.91 -12.71 28.65
C LYS A 155 -28.38 -12.83 28.27
N LYS A 156 -28.70 -13.29 27.06
CA LYS A 156 -30.08 -13.42 26.51
C LYS A 156 -30.87 -12.10 26.47
N LYS A 157 -30.16 -10.95 26.42
CA LYS A 157 -30.79 -9.62 26.28
C LYS A 157 -30.98 -9.23 24.81
N LEU A 158 -30.30 -9.91 23.90
CA LEU A 158 -30.35 -9.71 22.47
C LEU A 158 -30.32 -11.06 21.77
N THR A 159 -31.12 -11.25 20.74
CA THR A 159 -31.03 -12.43 19.87
C THR A 159 -29.98 -12.24 18.80
N LEU A 160 -29.48 -13.33 18.25
CA LEU A 160 -28.48 -13.25 17.16
C LEU A 160 -29.02 -12.53 15.90
N PRO A 161 -30.26 -12.72 15.44
CA PRO A 161 -30.84 -11.94 14.35
C PRO A 161 -30.93 -10.43 14.65
N GLU A 162 -31.33 -10.04 15.84
CA GLU A 162 -31.40 -8.64 16.27
C GLU A 162 -29.99 -8.01 16.30
N ARG A 163 -29.00 -8.73 16.84
CA ARG A 163 -27.60 -8.33 16.81
C ARG A 163 -27.11 -8.10 15.38
N ASN A 164 -27.39 -9.00 14.44
CA ASN A 164 -26.97 -8.87 13.05
C ASN A 164 -27.66 -7.68 12.35
N LYS A 165 -28.95 -7.44 12.65
CA LYS A 165 -29.68 -6.28 12.13
C LYS A 165 -29.08 -4.96 12.67
N LEU A 166 -28.74 -4.93 13.96
CA LEU A 166 -28.11 -3.75 14.57
C LEU A 166 -26.75 -3.46 13.94
N LEU A 167 -25.89 -4.48 13.79
CA LEU A 167 -24.59 -4.32 13.11
C LEU A 167 -24.74 -3.79 11.68
N ALA A 168 -25.71 -4.31 10.92
CA ALA A 168 -25.96 -3.84 9.56
C ALA A 168 -26.41 -2.36 9.53
N SER A 169 -27.17 -1.91 10.53
CA SER A 169 -27.62 -0.51 10.60
C SER A 169 -26.49 0.47 10.97
N MET A 170 -25.39 0.00 11.57
CA MET A 170 -24.25 0.81 11.98
C MET A 170 -23.18 0.99 10.87
N THR A 171 -23.35 0.34 9.72
CA THR A 171 -22.31 0.30 8.66
C THR A 171 -21.88 1.70 8.21
N ALA A 172 -22.86 2.59 7.98
CA ALA A 172 -22.56 3.96 7.51
C ALA A 172 -21.83 4.76 8.60
N GLU A 173 -22.27 4.66 9.86
CA GLU A 173 -21.65 5.37 10.98
C GLU A 173 -20.19 4.92 11.19
N VAL A 174 -19.92 3.62 11.15
CA VAL A 174 -18.54 3.09 11.23
C VAL A 174 -17.70 3.60 10.06
N ALA A 175 -18.24 3.60 8.85
CA ALA A 175 -17.52 4.13 7.68
C ALA A 175 -17.17 5.62 7.85
N ASP A 176 -18.08 6.44 8.34
CA ASP A 176 -17.87 7.87 8.57
C ASP A 176 -16.80 8.12 9.66
N LEU A 177 -16.81 7.33 10.74
CA LEU A 177 -15.79 7.40 11.79
C LEU A 177 -14.40 7.09 11.21
N VAL A 178 -14.27 5.99 10.49
CA VAL A 178 -13.01 5.54 9.86
C VAL A 178 -12.48 6.59 8.87
N LEU A 179 -13.33 7.12 8.00
CA LEU A 179 -12.93 8.16 7.05
C LEU A 179 -12.47 9.44 7.75
N ASN A 180 -13.14 9.82 8.84
CA ASN A 180 -12.79 10.99 9.63
C ASN A 180 -11.44 10.81 10.35
N ASP A 181 -11.17 9.63 10.89
CA ASP A 181 -9.89 9.33 11.54
C ASP A 181 -8.74 9.32 10.54
N ASN A 182 -8.95 8.75 9.34
CA ASN A 182 -8.01 8.84 8.23
C ASN A 182 -7.70 10.31 7.85
N TYR A 183 -8.74 11.14 7.74
CA TYR A 183 -8.59 12.56 7.44
C TYR A 183 -7.77 13.28 8.52
N ARG A 184 -8.08 13.06 9.80
CA ARG A 184 -7.38 13.68 10.94
C ARG A 184 -5.92 13.27 11.03
N GLN A 185 -5.60 12.00 10.79
CA GLN A 185 -4.22 11.51 10.77
C GLN A 185 -3.40 12.22 9.68
N ASN A 186 -3.91 12.31 8.46
CA ASN A 186 -3.24 12.99 7.36
C ASN A 186 -3.13 14.51 7.61
N GLN A 187 -4.16 15.12 8.20
CA GLN A 187 -4.12 16.53 8.60
C GLN A 187 -3.02 16.79 9.63
N ALA A 188 -2.86 15.91 10.63
CA ALA A 188 -1.81 16.03 11.65
C ALA A 188 -0.42 15.94 11.01
N ILE A 189 -0.20 15.01 10.06
CA ILE A 189 1.06 14.88 9.34
C ILE A 189 1.35 16.13 8.52
N SER A 190 0.38 16.65 7.78
CA SER A 190 0.53 17.85 6.97
C SER A 190 0.85 19.10 7.81
N LEU A 191 0.23 19.22 9.00
CA LEU A 191 0.56 20.28 9.95
C LEU A 191 1.97 20.14 10.51
N MET A 192 2.40 18.92 10.83
CA MET A 192 3.75 18.63 11.32
C MET A 192 4.80 18.93 10.24
N GLU A 193 4.52 18.61 8.99
CA GLU A 193 5.38 18.94 7.85
C GLU A 193 5.52 20.46 7.69
N ARG A 194 4.40 21.18 7.64
CA ARG A 194 4.39 22.65 7.49
C ARG A 194 5.14 23.37 8.63
N MET A 195 5.10 22.83 9.83
CA MET A 195 5.79 23.37 11.00
C MET A 195 7.20 22.83 11.18
N SER A 196 7.72 22.04 10.23
CA SER A 196 8.94 21.24 10.45
C SER A 196 10.16 22.10 10.78
N LEU A 197 10.37 23.20 10.08
CA LEU A 197 11.51 24.11 10.32
C LEU A 197 11.35 24.88 11.65
N SER A 198 10.18 25.41 11.92
CA SER A 198 9.92 26.19 13.15
C SER A 198 9.99 25.34 14.44
N ARG A 199 9.79 24.01 14.31
CA ARG A 199 9.83 23.05 15.43
C ARG A 199 11.02 22.10 15.36
N LEU A 200 12.05 22.42 14.60
CA LEU A 200 13.22 21.55 14.43
C LEU A 200 13.89 21.19 15.75
N GLY A 201 14.07 22.16 16.64
CA GLY A 201 14.67 21.92 17.97
C GLY A 201 13.86 20.95 18.84
N SER A 202 12.53 21.05 18.81
CA SER A 202 11.65 20.10 19.53
C SER A 202 11.75 18.70 18.97
N LYS A 203 11.82 18.56 17.63
CA LYS A 203 11.97 17.27 16.96
C LYS A 203 13.32 16.63 17.27
N GLN A 204 14.41 17.40 17.23
CA GLN A 204 15.75 16.93 17.63
C GLN A 204 15.80 16.48 19.09
N HIS A 205 15.18 17.24 19.99
CA HIS A 205 15.08 16.85 21.40
C HIS A 205 14.33 15.54 21.58
N PHE A 206 13.20 15.39 20.90
CA PHE A 206 12.39 14.16 20.93
C PHE A 206 13.19 12.94 20.45
N ILE A 207 13.90 13.06 19.31
CA ILE A 207 14.74 11.98 18.79
C ILE A 207 15.83 11.59 19.80
N ARG A 208 16.55 12.57 20.37
CA ARG A 208 17.58 12.29 21.39
C ARG A 208 17.02 11.62 22.64
N THR A 209 15.79 11.96 23.03
CA THR A 209 15.12 11.33 24.18
C THR A 209 14.81 9.86 23.89
N LEU A 210 14.40 9.53 22.67
CA LEU A 210 14.16 8.14 22.25
C LEU A 210 15.46 7.33 22.14
N GLU A 211 16.54 7.94 21.63
CA GLU A 211 17.85 7.29 21.53
C GLU A 211 18.50 6.99 22.89
N ALA A 212 18.09 7.70 23.94
CA ALA A 212 18.60 7.54 25.31
C ALA A 212 17.84 6.48 26.12
N GLN A 213 16.73 5.92 25.63
CA GLN A 213 15.95 4.84 26.24
C GLN A 213 16.45 3.47 25.83
#